data_16f34aac3cd448a2d57d03629ede4df7
#
_entry.id   16f34aac3cd448a2d57d03629ede4df7
#
_cell.length_a   1.000
_cell.length_b   1.000
_cell.length_c   1.000
_cell.angle_alpha   90.00
_cell.angle_beta   90.00
_cell.angle_gamma   90.00
#
_symmetry.space_group_name_H-M   'P 1'
#
loop_
_entity.id
_entity.type
_entity.pdbx_description
1 polymer ?
#
loop_
_entity_poly.entity_id
_entity_poly.type
_entity_poly.pdbx_seq_one_letter_code
_entity_poly.pdbx_strand_id
1 'polypeptide(L)'
;GVPELSVPSMVQTASSLNGKIFGIAKGSEPIPSSRDEVQEKSITKRFLSLVKSGFKKTKGLENFIQGRPLRYTGIAGSYNHFPKNVSLGSYSEMHGWMAWYQGKVKAPKPGRYRFWGYADNNLLVSINGKAVFEGSRSDSHLRNDLKVFRNNHPSFPCLNSRAGFARGKWITIGEEPVQIDLLFGERSENLTSGILLIEKEGTSYEKTYWGQPKWPLFLTELPQEKQLVELDELRIHMEENIQGSFSVSNDSVWKVVKGT
;
A
#
# COMPACT_ATOMS: atom_id res chain seq x y z
N GLY A 1 -8.15 18.56 -1.79
CA GLY A 1 -7.18 17.55 -2.19
C GLY A 1 -7.53 16.16 -1.70
N VAL A 2 -6.97 15.15 -2.31
CA VAL A 2 -7.16 13.76 -1.90
C VAL A 2 -6.32 13.47 -0.67
N PRO A 3 -6.83 12.72 0.31
CA PRO A 3 -6.14 12.49 1.56
C PRO A 3 -4.87 11.68 1.36
N GLU A 4 -3.88 12.01 2.11
CA GLU A 4 -2.65 11.27 2.21
C GLU A 4 -2.56 10.68 3.62
N LEU A 5 -2.68 9.37 3.69
CA LEU A 5 -2.62 8.66 4.96
C LEU A 5 -1.24 8.10 5.26
N SER A 6 -0.36 8.10 4.25
CA SER A 6 1.06 7.81 4.41
C SER A 6 1.86 9.09 4.27
N VAL A 7 2.40 9.59 5.35
CA VAL A 7 3.11 10.89 5.36
C VAL A 7 4.54 10.75 5.85
N PRO A 8 5.46 11.56 5.30
CA PRO A 8 6.79 11.67 5.88
C PRO A 8 6.69 12.19 7.30
N SER A 9 7.46 11.63 8.22
CA SER A 9 7.50 12.08 9.60
C SER A 9 8.90 11.91 10.17
N MET A 10 9.37 12.94 10.84
CA MET A 10 10.60 12.88 11.62
C MET A 10 10.38 12.21 12.97
N VAL A 11 9.13 12.08 13.40
CA VAL A 11 8.75 11.47 14.67
C VAL A 11 7.81 10.32 14.40
N GLN A 12 8.22 9.13 14.79
CA GLN A 12 7.39 7.93 14.71
C GLN A 12 6.41 7.93 15.87
N THR A 13 5.13 7.68 15.58
CA THR A 13 4.09 7.59 16.62
C THR A 13 3.86 6.15 17.02
N ALA A 14 3.31 5.95 18.22
CA ALA A 14 3.00 4.61 18.72
C ALA A 14 1.87 3.93 17.93
N SER A 15 1.05 4.69 17.22
CA SER A 15 -0.12 4.19 16.47
C SER A 15 0.15 3.99 14.97
N SER A 16 1.37 4.23 14.51
CA SER A 16 1.74 4.07 13.11
C SER A 16 2.78 2.97 12.90
N LEU A 17 2.78 2.34 11.73
CA LEU A 17 3.90 1.52 11.31
C LEU A 17 5.06 2.42 10.89
N ASN A 18 6.25 2.00 11.23
CA ASN A 18 7.46 2.70 10.78
C ASN A 18 7.73 2.39 9.32
N GLY A 19 8.11 3.39 8.56
CA GLY A 19 8.38 3.25 7.15
C GLY A 19 9.68 3.88 6.72
N LYS A 20 10.22 3.33 5.66
CA LYS A 20 11.37 3.86 4.92
C LYS A 20 11.01 3.92 3.45
N ILE A 21 11.48 4.93 2.76
CA ILE A 21 11.32 5.03 1.32
C ILE A 21 12.69 4.96 0.64
N PHE A 22 12.75 4.17 -0.42
CA PHE A 22 13.94 3.92 -1.21
C PHE A 22 13.67 4.33 -2.64
N GLY A 23 14.66 4.87 -3.32
CA GLY A 23 14.49 5.24 -4.71
C GLY A 23 15.77 5.35 -5.48
N ILE A 24 15.62 5.62 -6.76
CA ILE A 24 16.70 5.78 -7.70
C ILE A 24 16.82 7.27 -8.04
N ALA A 25 18.04 7.82 -7.94
CA ALA A 25 18.28 9.22 -8.21
C ALA A 25 17.97 9.56 -9.68
N LYS A 26 17.27 10.67 -9.90
CA LYS A 26 17.22 11.29 -11.23
C LYS A 26 18.62 11.73 -11.62
N GLY A 27 18.94 11.57 -12.90
CA GLY A 27 20.27 11.94 -13.39
C GLY A 27 21.35 10.88 -13.20
N SER A 28 21.05 9.72 -12.61
CA SER A 28 21.94 8.57 -12.74
C SER A 28 22.17 8.29 -14.22
N GLU A 29 23.39 7.87 -14.57
CA GLU A 29 23.84 7.73 -15.96
C GLU A 29 22.76 7.21 -16.92
N PRO A 30 22.53 7.93 -18.02
CA PRO A 30 21.51 7.55 -18.96
C PRO A 30 21.89 6.28 -19.72
N ILE A 31 21.07 5.28 -19.54
CA ILE A 31 21.08 4.13 -20.43
C ILE A 31 19.98 4.41 -21.46
N PRO A 32 20.30 4.41 -22.77
CA PRO A 32 19.32 4.74 -23.80
C PRO A 32 18.06 3.90 -23.67
N SER A 33 16.94 4.38 -24.10
CA SER A 33 15.61 3.79 -24.23
C SER A 33 15.14 2.73 -23.20
N SER A 34 16.07 2.04 -22.56
CA SER A 34 15.80 1.01 -21.55
C SER A 34 16.15 1.44 -20.12
N ARG A 35 16.53 2.70 -19.94
CA ARG A 35 16.98 3.21 -18.62
C ARG A 35 15.96 2.98 -17.52
N ASP A 36 14.74 3.37 -17.76
CA ASP A 36 13.68 3.28 -16.79
C ASP A 36 13.40 1.82 -16.43
N GLU A 37 13.38 0.95 -17.44
CA GLU A 37 13.20 -0.47 -17.25
C GLU A 37 14.35 -1.11 -16.48
N VAL A 38 15.58 -0.76 -16.77
CA VAL A 38 16.76 -1.28 -16.07
C VAL A 38 16.78 -0.82 -14.62
N GLN A 39 16.50 0.44 -14.37
CA GLN A 39 16.48 0.99 -13.01
C GLN A 39 15.32 0.40 -12.20
N GLU A 40 14.16 0.30 -12.79
CA GLU A 40 13.00 -0.30 -12.15
C GLU A 40 13.26 -1.77 -11.83
N LYS A 41 13.82 -2.52 -12.75
CA LYS A 41 14.22 -3.92 -12.51
C LYS A 41 15.23 -4.03 -11.38
N SER A 42 16.18 -3.11 -11.29
CA SER A 42 17.18 -3.11 -10.22
C SER A 42 16.55 -2.93 -8.85
N ILE A 43 15.69 -1.94 -8.68
CA ILE A 43 15.00 -1.73 -7.40
C ILE A 43 14.04 -2.88 -7.10
N THR A 44 13.24 -3.26 -8.07
CA THR A 44 12.28 -4.35 -7.92
C THR A 44 12.97 -5.67 -7.59
N LYS A 45 14.10 -5.96 -8.21
CA LYS A 45 14.87 -7.17 -7.93
C LYS A 45 15.31 -7.24 -6.47
N ARG A 46 15.74 -6.13 -5.87
CA ARG A 46 16.11 -6.08 -4.45
C ARG A 46 14.90 -6.34 -3.56
N PHE A 47 13.76 -5.74 -3.87
CA PHE A 47 12.53 -5.95 -3.12
C PHE A 47 11.95 -7.34 -3.32
N LEU A 48 12.10 -7.96 -4.49
CA LEU A 48 11.75 -9.37 -4.69
C LEU A 48 12.54 -10.28 -3.76
N SER A 49 13.84 -10.07 -3.67
CA SER A 49 14.70 -10.82 -2.74
C SER A 49 14.31 -10.62 -1.30
N LEU A 50 13.97 -9.37 -0.93
CA LEU A 50 13.48 -9.03 0.40
C LEU A 50 12.20 -9.80 0.73
N VAL A 51 11.22 -9.76 -0.14
CA VAL A 51 9.93 -10.47 0.05
C VAL A 51 10.16 -11.98 0.14
N LYS A 52 10.93 -12.56 -0.78
CA LYS A 52 11.21 -14.01 -0.80
C LYS A 52 11.93 -14.49 0.45
N SER A 53 12.71 -13.64 1.09
CA SER A 53 13.41 -13.94 2.34
C SER A 53 12.57 -13.73 3.60
N GLY A 54 11.30 -13.38 3.47
CA GLY A 54 10.47 -13.00 4.61
C GLY A 54 10.91 -11.68 5.24
N PHE A 55 11.37 -10.74 4.44
CA PHE A 55 11.86 -9.42 4.84
C PHE A 55 13.12 -9.45 5.73
N LYS A 56 13.95 -10.47 5.53
CA LYS A 56 15.21 -10.65 6.28
C LYS A 56 16.44 -10.18 5.51
N LYS A 57 16.46 -10.35 4.18
CA LYS A 57 17.61 -9.99 3.35
C LYS A 57 17.55 -8.54 2.92
N THR A 58 18.16 -7.67 3.70
CA THR A 58 18.17 -6.21 3.48
C THR A 58 19.42 -5.71 2.76
N LYS A 59 20.42 -6.56 2.54
CA LYS A 59 21.66 -6.18 1.89
C LYS A 59 21.41 -5.63 0.49
N GLY A 60 21.98 -4.48 0.20
CA GLY A 60 21.86 -3.80 -1.08
C GLY A 60 20.81 -2.68 -1.07
N LEU A 61 19.91 -2.63 -0.10
CA LEU A 61 18.95 -1.52 0.02
C LEU A 61 19.62 -0.19 0.33
N GLU A 62 20.77 -0.22 1.03
CA GLU A 62 21.58 0.95 1.34
C GLU A 62 22.15 1.65 0.10
N ASN A 63 22.16 0.97 -1.05
CA ASN A 63 22.62 1.55 -2.31
C ASN A 63 21.61 2.47 -2.98
N PHE A 64 20.36 2.44 -2.51
CA PHE A 64 19.33 3.35 -2.99
C PHE A 64 19.31 4.64 -2.18
N ILE A 65 18.78 5.71 -2.77
CA ILE A 65 18.47 6.91 -2.01
C ILE A 65 17.44 6.55 -0.97
N GLN A 66 17.67 6.98 0.26
CA GLN A 66 16.70 6.86 1.33
C GLN A 66 16.14 8.24 1.66
N GLY A 67 14.83 8.33 1.75
CA GLY A 67 14.16 9.55 2.12
C GLY A 67 13.94 9.67 3.62
N ARG A 68 13.12 10.65 3.96
CA ARG A 68 12.72 10.86 5.35
C ARG A 68 11.96 9.65 5.87
N PRO A 69 12.03 9.37 7.18
CA PRO A 69 11.18 8.34 7.78
C PRO A 69 9.71 8.57 7.46
N LEU A 70 9.01 7.49 7.15
CA LEU A 70 7.58 7.50 6.89
C LEU A 70 6.84 6.86 8.06
N ARG A 71 5.58 7.19 8.17
CA ARG A 71 4.65 6.48 9.04
C ARG A 71 3.44 6.01 8.24
N TYR A 72 2.96 4.83 8.53
CA TYR A 72 1.76 4.28 7.93
C TYR A 72 0.62 4.35 8.92
N THR A 73 -0.48 4.94 8.50
CA THR A 73 -1.77 4.85 9.18
C THR A 73 -2.87 4.33 8.27
N GLY A 74 -2.65 4.38 6.96
CA GLY A 74 -3.51 3.87 5.90
C GLY A 74 -3.00 4.28 4.52
N ILE A 75 -3.57 3.69 3.46
CA ILE A 75 -3.33 4.07 2.07
C ILE A 75 -4.67 4.32 1.39
N ALA A 76 -4.88 5.55 0.94
CA ALA A 76 -5.99 5.91 0.06
C ALA A 76 -5.67 7.20 -0.69
N GLY A 77 -5.58 7.11 -2.00
CA GLY A 77 -5.29 8.29 -2.80
C GLY A 77 -5.36 8.05 -4.29
N SER A 78 -5.64 9.12 -5.04
CA SER A 78 -5.62 9.12 -6.48
C SER A 78 -4.40 9.87 -7.02
N TYR A 79 -4.24 9.85 -8.33
CA TYR A 79 -3.07 10.31 -9.08
C TYR A 79 -2.38 11.59 -8.65
N ASN A 80 -3.14 12.62 -8.36
CA ASN A 80 -2.57 13.96 -8.37
C ASN A 80 -1.97 14.40 -7.05
N HIS A 81 -2.07 13.56 -6.01
CA HIS A 81 -1.83 14.02 -4.65
C HIS A 81 -0.81 13.20 -3.89
N PHE A 82 -0.64 11.93 -4.27
CA PHE A 82 0.18 11.01 -3.49
C PHE A 82 1.65 11.40 -3.41
N PRO A 83 2.33 11.69 -4.49
CA PRO A 83 3.78 11.88 -4.44
C PRO A 83 4.24 13.21 -3.89
N LYS A 84 3.38 14.22 -3.89
CA LYS A 84 3.78 15.57 -3.49
C LYS A 84 4.19 15.69 -2.04
N ASN A 85 3.70 14.78 -1.21
CA ASN A 85 3.93 14.79 0.23
C ASN A 85 4.77 13.60 0.68
N VAL A 86 5.01 12.61 -0.17
CA VAL A 86 5.95 11.54 0.09
C VAL A 86 7.34 12.06 -0.25
N SER A 87 7.83 12.92 0.61
CA SER A 87 9.07 13.63 0.33
C SER A 87 10.30 12.80 0.68
N LEU A 88 11.12 12.58 -0.31
CA LEU A 88 12.47 12.08 -0.13
C LEU A 88 13.52 13.19 0.08
N GLY A 89 13.08 14.34 0.48
CA GLY A 89 13.79 15.57 0.34
C GLY A 89 13.19 16.30 -0.83
N SER A 90 13.25 15.76 -2.00
CA SER A 90 12.41 16.20 -3.10
C SER A 90 12.08 14.96 -3.95
N TYR A 91 10.80 14.66 -4.07
CA TYR A 91 10.29 13.63 -4.97
C TYR A 91 10.80 13.84 -6.39
N SER A 92 11.00 15.10 -6.78
CA SER A 92 11.57 15.46 -8.08
C SER A 92 12.97 14.90 -8.33
N GLU A 93 13.67 14.48 -7.29
CA GLU A 93 15.02 13.89 -7.41
C GLU A 93 14.99 12.38 -7.60
N MET A 94 13.80 11.76 -7.54
CA MET A 94 13.65 10.32 -7.68
C MET A 94 13.02 9.92 -8.99
N HIS A 95 13.51 8.82 -9.50
CA HIS A 95 12.95 8.14 -10.65
C HIS A 95 12.50 6.74 -10.21
N GLY A 96 11.28 6.66 -9.72
CA GLY A 96 10.78 5.47 -9.07
C GLY A 96 11.17 5.38 -7.59
N TRP A 97 10.29 4.78 -6.80
CA TRP A 97 10.48 4.63 -5.37
C TRP A 97 9.67 3.45 -4.82
N MET A 98 10.12 2.95 -3.68
CA MET A 98 9.43 1.92 -2.92
C MET A 98 9.44 2.30 -1.44
N ALA A 99 8.27 2.40 -0.86
CA ALA A 99 8.11 2.55 0.58
C ALA A 99 7.92 1.17 1.21
N TRP A 100 8.63 0.94 2.30
CA TRP A 100 8.53 -0.27 3.10
C TRP A 100 8.13 0.11 4.52
N TYR A 101 6.92 -0.32 4.91
CA TYR A 101 6.39 -0.14 6.26
C TYR A 101 6.43 -1.46 7.00
N GLN A 102 6.74 -1.42 8.28
CA GLN A 102 6.84 -2.63 9.09
C GLN A 102 6.51 -2.37 10.56
N GLY A 103 6.11 -3.42 11.22
CA GLY A 103 5.85 -3.42 12.64
C GLY A 103 5.03 -4.64 13.05
N LYS A 104 4.62 -4.65 14.31
CA LYS A 104 3.69 -5.65 14.83
C LYS A 104 2.33 -5.02 15.02
N VAL A 105 1.31 -5.72 14.58
CA VAL A 105 -0.08 -5.26 14.67
C VAL A 105 -0.96 -6.33 15.30
N LYS A 106 -1.95 -5.88 16.05
CA LYS A 106 -2.98 -6.73 16.60
C LYS A 106 -4.31 -6.41 15.91
N ALA A 107 -4.96 -7.44 15.39
CA ALA A 107 -6.28 -7.28 14.80
C ALA A 107 -7.31 -6.80 15.85
N PRO A 108 -8.35 -6.06 15.44
CA PRO A 108 -9.40 -5.61 16.37
C PRO A 108 -10.12 -6.78 17.04
N LYS A 109 -10.29 -7.89 16.33
CA LYS A 109 -10.83 -9.15 16.86
C LYS A 109 -10.17 -10.32 16.13
N PRO A 110 -10.00 -11.47 16.79
CA PRO A 110 -9.59 -12.68 16.08
C PRO A 110 -10.59 -13.05 14.99
N GLY A 111 -10.10 -13.68 13.94
CA GLY A 111 -10.95 -14.12 12.84
C GLY A 111 -10.17 -14.35 11.57
N ARG A 112 -10.91 -14.57 10.51
CA ARG A 112 -10.33 -14.68 9.18
C ARG A 112 -10.47 -13.36 8.44
N TYR A 113 -9.37 -12.92 7.85
CA TYR A 113 -9.27 -11.65 7.14
C TYR A 113 -8.68 -11.85 5.76
N ARG A 114 -9.01 -10.96 4.83
CA ARG A 114 -8.31 -10.83 3.56
C ARG A 114 -8.22 -9.38 3.15
N PHE A 115 -7.15 -9.06 2.45
CA PHE A 115 -6.93 -7.72 1.92
C PHE A 115 -7.59 -7.57 0.55
N TRP A 116 -7.99 -6.35 0.28
CA TRP A 116 -8.43 -5.89 -1.02
C TRP A 116 -7.69 -4.61 -1.36
N GLY A 117 -7.53 -4.32 -2.63
CA GLY A 117 -6.97 -3.05 -3.02
C GLY A 117 -6.32 -3.07 -4.38
N TYR A 118 -5.65 -1.99 -4.66
CA TYR A 118 -4.94 -1.80 -5.90
C TYR A 118 -3.95 -0.66 -5.75
N ALA A 119 -2.84 -0.73 -6.44
CA ALA A 119 -1.92 0.39 -6.59
C ALA A 119 -1.33 0.46 -8.00
N ASP A 120 -1.07 1.64 -8.43
CA ASP A 120 -0.24 1.97 -9.56
C ASP A 120 1.08 2.52 -9.00
N ASN A 121 2.16 1.71 -8.92
CA ASN A 121 2.35 0.41 -9.58
C ASN A 121 2.42 -0.78 -8.60
N ASN A 122 2.91 -0.59 -7.38
CA ASN A 122 3.33 -1.67 -6.49
C ASN A 122 2.58 -1.63 -5.17
N LEU A 123 2.00 -2.77 -4.78
CA LEU A 123 1.38 -2.94 -3.47
C LEU A 123 1.47 -4.41 -3.06
N LEU A 124 2.02 -4.64 -1.88
CA LEU A 124 2.16 -5.99 -1.33
C LEU A 124 2.05 -5.95 0.19
N VAL A 125 1.37 -6.93 0.75
CA VAL A 125 1.30 -7.14 2.20
C VAL A 125 1.80 -8.53 2.54
N SER A 126 2.71 -8.60 3.52
CA SER A 126 3.18 -9.83 4.13
C SER A 126 2.77 -9.88 5.60
N ILE A 127 2.37 -11.05 6.05
CA ILE A 127 2.08 -11.33 7.46
C ILE A 127 3.00 -12.46 7.91
N ASN A 128 3.73 -12.22 8.99
CA ASN A 128 4.72 -13.17 9.53
C ASN A 128 5.68 -13.69 8.45
N GLY A 129 6.14 -12.80 7.58
CA GLY A 129 7.10 -13.11 6.53
C GLY A 129 6.53 -13.76 5.27
N LYS A 130 5.23 -14.00 5.21
CA LYS A 130 4.56 -14.58 4.04
C LYS A 130 3.71 -13.56 3.31
N ALA A 131 3.91 -13.40 2.02
CA ALA A 131 3.06 -12.55 1.19
C ALA A 131 1.63 -13.10 1.15
N VAL A 132 0.67 -12.29 1.59
CA VAL A 132 -0.75 -12.65 1.68
C VAL A 132 -1.62 -11.85 0.74
N PHE A 133 -1.09 -10.77 0.19
CA PHE A 133 -1.81 -9.91 -0.73
C PHE A 133 -0.83 -9.22 -1.68
N GLU A 134 -1.19 -9.18 -2.95
CA GLU A 134 -0.48 -8.44 -3.98
C GLU A 134 -1.53 -7.72 -4.83
N GLY A 135 -1.51 -6.39 -4.80
CA GLY A 135 -2.48 -5.53 -5.49
C GLY A 135 -1.86 -4.61 -6.54
N SER A 136 -0.72 -4.99 -7.09
CA SER A 136 0.03 -4.17 -8.04
C SER A 136 -0.60 -4.14 -9.43
N ARG A 137 -0.22 -3.12 -10.20
CA ARG A 137 -0.57 -3.01 -11.60
C ARG A 137 0.09 -4.13 -12.42
N SER A 138 -0.46 -4.41 -13.60
CA SER A 138 -0.01 -5.50 -14.48
C SER A 138 1.44 -5.41 -14.94
N ASP A 139 2.04 -4.24 -14.90
CA ASP A 139 3.44 -4.01 -15.27
C ASP A 139 4.42 -4.18 -14.10
N SER A 140 3.94 -4.46 -12.91
CA SER A 140 4.78 -4.65 -11.72
C SER A 140 5.45 -6.03 -11.71
N HIS A 141 6.74 -6.05 -11.42
CA HIS A 141 7.48 -7.29 -11.18
C HIS A 141 7.06 -7.99 -9.88
N LEU A 142 6.56 -7.27 -8.89
CA LEU A 142 5.97 -7.90 -7.71
C LEU A 142 4.79 -8.80 -8.09
N ARG A 143 3.96 -8.33 -9.02
CA ARG A 143 2.85 -9.12 -9.53
C ARG A 143 3.30 -10.30 -10.38
N ASN A 144 4.24 -10.07 -11.27
CA ASN A 144 4.61 -11.04 -12.30
C ASN A 144 5.55 -12.14 -11.79
N ASP A 145 6.40 -11.83 -10.81
CA ASP A 145 7.50 -12.71 -10.41
C ASP A 145 7.30 -13.42 -9.06
N LEU A 146 6.42 -12.92 -8.19
CA LEU A 146 6.18 -13.53 -6.87
C LEU A 146 5.11 -14.61 -6.86
N LYS A 147 4.19 -14.58 -7.80
CA LYS A 147 3.07 -15.54 -7.90
C LYS A 147 2.26 -15.65 -6.60
N VAL A 148 2.01 -14.53 -5.95
CA VAL A 148 1.13 -14.48 -4.79
C VAL A 148 -0.31 -14.71 -5.23
N PHE A 149 -1.09 -15.44 -4.43
CA PHE A 149 -2.51 -15.61 -4.73
C PHE A 149 -3.18 -14.26 -4.96
N ARG A 150 -3.91 -14.18 -6.05
CA ARG A 150 -4.63 -12.98 -6.41
C ARG A 150 -5.88 -13.33 -7.21
N ASN A 151 -6.98 -12.68 -6.88
CA ASN A 151 -8.18 -12.72 -7.70
C ASN A 151 -8.63 -11.27 -7.94
N ASN A 152 -8.77 -10.88 -9.19
CA ASN A 152 -9.31 -9.56 -9.54
C ASN A 152 -10.83 -9.65 -9.64
N HIS A 153 -11.48 -8.59 -9.22
CA HIS A 153 -12.94 -8.49 -9.31
C HIS A 153 -13.32 -7.43 -10.34
N PRO A 154 -13.55 -7.81 -11.61
CA PRO A 154 -13.73 -6.83 -12.68
C PRO A 154 -15.00 -5.99 -12.54
N SER A 155 -15.96 -6.45 -11.75
CA SER A 155 -17.15 -5.64 -11.44
C SER A 155 -16.92 -4.53 -10.43
N PHE A 156 -15.72 -4.46 -9.84
CA PHE A 156 -15.36 -3.41 -8.87
C PHE A 156 -14.12 -2.66 -9.36
N PRO A 157 -14.25 -1.78 -10.36
CA PRO A 157 -13.13 -0.98 -10.85
C PRO A 157 -12.48 -0.16 -9.73
N CYS A 158 -11.20 0.07 -9.85
CA CYS A 158 -10.45 0.84 -8.86
C CYS A 158 -9.63 1.93 -9.53
N LEU A 159 -9.75 3.13 -9.04
CA LEU A 159 -9.02 4.35 -9.38
C LEU A 159 -8.68 4.50 -10.88
N ASN A 160 -7.63 3.89 -11.37
CA ASN A 160 -7.25 3.91 -12.77
C ASN A 160 -7.13 2.51 -13.37
N SER A 161 -7.74 1.53 -12.74
CA SER A 161 -7.71 0.14 -13.19
C SER A 161 -9.07 -0.33 -13.65
N ARG A 162 -9.13 -0.83 -14.88
CA ARG A 162 -10.32 -1.54 -15.37
C ARG A 162 -10.41 -2.97 -14.83
N ALA A 163 -9.34 -3.46 -14.24
CA ALA A 163 -9.30 -4.83 -13.69
C ALA A 163 -9.97 -4.95 -12.32
N GLY A 164 -10.36 -3.83 -11.73
CA GLY A 164 -10.99 -3.80 -10.40
C GLY A 164 -10.01 -4.02 -9.26
N PHE A 165 -10.54 -4.13 -8.05
CA PHE A 165 -9.74 -4.44 -6.88
C PHE A 165 -9.15 -5.86 -6.98
N ALA A 166 -7.89 -5.99 -6.59
CA ALA A 166 -7.30 -7.28 -6.32
C ALA A 166 -7.76 -7.78 -4.95
N ARG A 167 -7.92 -9.08 -4.82
CA ARG A 167 -8.30 -9.76 -3.57
C ARG A 167 -7.24 -10.76 -3.19
N GLY A 168 -6.80 -10.71 -1.93
CA GLY A 168 -5.87 -11.67 -1.37
C GLY A 168 -6.57 -12.93 -0.86
N LYS A 169 -5.78 -13.85 -0.33
CA LYS A 169 -6.30 -15.06 0.32
C LYS A 169 -6.81 -14.75 1.72
N TRP A 170 -7.71 -15.60 2.21
CA TRP A 170 -8.09 -15.58 3.61
C TRP A 170 -6.91 -15.98 4.50
N ILE A 171 -6.72 -15.23 5.58
CA ILE A 171 -5.72 -15.51 6.60
C ILE A 171 -6.39 -15.58 7.97
N THR A 172 -5.94 -16.50 8.79
CA THR A 172 -6.44 -16.64 10.16
C THR A 172 -5.56 -15.83 11.10
N ILE A 173 -6.18 -14.90 11.82
CA ILE A 173 -5.52 -14.02 12.79
C ILE A 173 -6.11 -14.31 14.18
N GLY A 174 -5.22 -14.64 15.12
CA GLY A 174 -5.61 -14.90 16.52
C GLY A 174 -5.49 -13.66 17.40
N GLU A 175 -5.35 -13.91 18.70
CA GLU A 175 -5.17 -12.85 19.71
C GLU A 175 -3.76 -12.26 19.71
N GLU A 176 -2.77 -13.03 19.25
CA GLU A 176 -1.39 -12.60 19.27
C GLU A 176 -1.10 -11.58 18.17
N PRO A 177 -0.25 -10.58 18.44
CA PRO A 177 0.22 -9.68 17.40
C PRO A 177 0.95 -10.43 16.30
N VAL A 178 0.85 -9.91 15.07
CA VAL A 178 1.54 -10.44 13.90
C VAL A 178 2.51 -9.41 13.34
N GLN A 179 3.62 -9.91 12.80
CA GLN A 179 4.53 -9.06 12.04
C GLN A 179 3.88 -8.71 10.69
N ILE A 180 3.81 -7.44 10.39
CA ILE A 180 3.36 -6.96 9.08
C ILE A 180 4.51 -6.24 8.37
N ASP A 181 4.64 -6.53 7.08
CA ASP A 181 5.48 -5.79 6.16
C ASP A 181 4.63 -5.40 4.96
N LEU A 182 4.70 -4.14 4.57
CA LEU A 182 3.90 -3.59 3.50
C LEU A 182 4.78 -2.81 2.55
N LEU A 183 4.70 -3.14 1.26
CA LEU A 183 5.38 -2.40 0.21
C LEU A 183 4.37 -1.61 -0.60
N PHE A 184 4.70 -0.37 -0.86
CA PHE A 184 3.93 0.52 -1.72
C PHE A 184 4.89 1.38 -2.54
N GLY A 185 4.70 1.42 -3.86
CA GLY A 185 5.68 2.16 -4.65
C GLY A 185 5.23 2.49 -6.07
N GLU A 186 6.02 3.33 -6.69
CA GLU A 186 5.83 3.85 -8.03
C GLU A 186 7.03 3.50 -8.91
N ARG A 187 6.78 3.03 -10.10
CA ARG A 187 7.81 2.67 -11.06
C ARG A 187 8.55 3.87 -11.64
N SER A 188 7.82 4.93 -11.91
CA SER A 188 8.35 6.17 -12.45
C SER A 188 7.84 7.36 -11.65
N GLU A 189 8.09 8.56 -12.10
CA GLU A 189 7.66 9.79 -11.44
C GLU A 189 6.24 10.23 -11.79
N ASN A 190 5.51 9.41 -12.51
CA ASN A 190 4.19 9.76 -13.03
C ASN A 190 3.08 9.49 -12.00
N LEU A 191 1.97 9.06 -12.44
CA LEU A 191 0.72 9.00 -11.71
C LEU A 191 0.68 7.88 -10.68
N THR A 192 0.80 8.22 -9.41
CA THR A 192 0.67 7.26 -8.32
C THR A 192 -0.75 7.24 -7.77
N SER A 193 -1.29 6.06 -7.57
CA SER A 193 -2.55 5.85 -6.87
C SER A 193 -2.49 4.56 -6.07
N GLY A 194 -3.31 4.47 -5.04
CA GLY A 194 -3.38 3.27 -4.25
C GLY A 194 -4.48 3.32 -3.20
N ILE A 195 -4.95 2.14 -2.85
CA ILE A 195 -5.91 1.96 -1.77
C ILE A 195 -5.73 0.55 -1.18
N LEU A 196 -5.75 0.44 0.13
CA LEU A 196 -5.65 -0.83 0.84
C LEU A 196 -6.81 -0.98 1.80
N LEU A 197 -7.58 -2.03 1.59
CA LEU A 197 -8.81 -2.36 2.31
C LEU A 197 -8.66 -3.70 3.02
N ILE A 198 -9.49 -3.94 4.03
CA ILE A 198 -9.49 -5.19 4.79
C ILE A 198 -10.92 -5.70 4.96
N GLU A 199 -11.10 -6.98 4.76
CA GLU A 199 -12.37 -7.67 4.97
C GLU A 199 -12.22 -8.70 6.07
N LYS A 200 -13.19 -8.74 6.99
CA LYS A 200 -13.30 -9.79 8.00
C LYS A 200 -14.43 -10.74 7.63
N GLU A 201 -14.15 -12.03 7.59
CA GLU A 201 -15.17 -13.05 7.32
C GLU A 201 -16.30 -12.99 8.35
N GLY A 202 -17.52 -13.11 7.89
CA GLY A 202 -18.70 -13.06 8.75
C GLY A 202 -19.20 -11.65 9.07
N THR A 203 -18.56 -10.62 8.54
CA THR A 203 -19.02 -9.22 8.70
C THR A 203 -19.86 -8.82 7.49
N SER A 204 -21.01 -8.22 7.75
CA SER A 204 -21.82 -7.59 6.71
C SER A 204 -21.38 -6.16 6.50
N TYR A 205 -21.11 -5.81 5.26
CA TYR A 205 -20.73 -4.46 4.87
C TYR A 205 -21.83 -3.81 4.07
N GLU A 206 -21.98 -2.50 4.23
CA GLU A 206 -22.83 -1.69 3.36
C GLU A 206 -22.35 -1.85 1.91
N LYS A 207 -23.26 -1.83 0.96
CA LYS A 207 -22.96 -1.96 -0.46
C LYS A 207 -23.24 -0.69 -1.22
N THR A 208 -22.48 -0.47 -2.29
CA THR A 208 -22.79 0.56 -3.28
C THR A 208 -24.05 0.19 -4.06
N TYR A 209 -24.59 1.15 -4.80
CA TYR A 209 -25.66 0.89 -5.75
C TYR A 209 -25.32 -0.26 -6.72
N TRP A 210 -24.04 -0.41 -7.07
CA TRP A 210 -23.55 -1.44 -7.99
C TRP A 210 -23.28 -2.80 -7.33
N GLY A 211 -23.54 -2.90 -6.04
CA GLY A 211 -23.38 -4.15 -5.29
C GLY A 211 -21.99 -4.39 -4.70
N GLN A 212 -21.06 -3.47 -4.85
CA GLN A 212 -19.75 -3.60 -4.21
C GLN A 212 -19.88 -3.37 -2.69
N PRO A 213 -19.37 -4.29 -1.86
CA PRO A 213 -19.24 -4.01 -0.43
C PRO A 213 -18.27 -2.86 -0.19
N LYS A 214 -18.62 -1.97 0.72
CA LYS A 214 -17.75 -0.87 1.13
C LYS A 214 -16.77 -1.36 2.19
N TRP A 215 -15.79 -2.15 1.76
CA TRP A 215 -14.77 -2.63 2.68
C TRP A 215 -14.03 -1.46 3.34
N PRO A 216 -13.72 -1.55 4.64
CA PRO A 216 -13.01 -0.50 5.33
C PRO A 216 -11.55 -0.41 4.90
N LEU A 217 -11.00 0.79 4.99
CA LEU A 217 -9.56 0.99 4.86
C LEU A 217 -8.82 0.19 5.94
N PHE A 218 -7.70 -0.40 5.55
CA PHE A 218 -6.76 -0.98 6.50
C PHE A 218 -6.02 0.15 7.22
N LEU A 219 -6.39 0.40 8.46
CA LEU A 219 -5.90 1.52 9.26
C LEU A 219 -5.21 1.03 10.52
N THR A 220 -4.21 1.77 10.98
CA THR A 220 -3.59 1.59 12.30
C THR A 220 -4.01 2.64 13.31
N GLU A 221 -4.61 3.72 12.85
CA GLU A 221 -5.29 4.73 13.67
C GLU A 221 -6.45 5.33 12.89
N LEU A 222 -7.41 5.91 13.58
CA LEU A 222 -8.48 6.62 12.91
C LEU A 222 -7.97 7.90 12.28
N PRO A 223 -8.47 8.24 11.07
CA PRO A 223 -8.15 9.51 10.45
C PRO A 223 -8.63 10.69 11.29
N GLN A 224 -7.87 11.77 11.24
CA GLN A 224 -8.28 13.04 11.83
C GLN A 224 -9.43 13.66 11.02
N GLU A 225 -10.13 14.61 11.60
CA GLU A 225 -11.29 15.24 10.98
C GLU A 225 -10.99 15.80 9.57
N LYS A 226 -9.85 16.46 9.41
CA LYS A 226 -9.42 16.96 8.10
C LYS A 226 -9.24 15.83 7.08
N GLN A 227 -8.64 14.72 7.49
CA GLN A 227 -8.47 13.54 6.63
C GLN A 227 -9.80 12.90 6.29
N LEU A 228 -10.76 12.87 7.23
CA LEU A 228 -12.10 12.34 6.97
C LEU A 228 -12.82 13.10 5.89
N VAL A 229 -12.71 14.43 5.87
CA VAL A 229 -13.30 15.27 4.81
C VAL A 229 -12.70 14.90 3.44
N GLU A 230 -11.40 14.78 3.36
CA GLU A 230 -10.71 14.43 2.12
C GLU A 230 -11.02 12.99 1.67
N LEU A 231 -11.13 12.06 2.61
CA LEU A 231 -11.54 10.68 2.32
C LEU A 231 -12.97 10.60 1.80
N ASP A 232 -13.83 11.42 2.32
CA ASP A 232 -15.23 11.51 1.86
C ASP A 232 -15.30 12.02 0.41
N GLU A 233 -14.49 13.02 0.07
CA GLU A 233 -14.36 13.50 -1.31
C GLU A 233 -13.86 12.40 -2.25
N LEU A 234 -12.86 11.64 -1.84
CA LEU A 234 -12.35 10.51 -2.62
C LEU A 234 -13.43 9.45 -2.80
N ARG A 235 -14.14 9.09 -1.75
CA ARG A 235 -15.21 8.10 -1.77
C ARG A 235 -16.31 8.50 -2.76
N ILE A 236 -16.76 9.73 -2.71
CA ILE A 236 -17.78 10.27 -3.63
C ILE A 236 -17.28 10.19 -5.07
N HIS A 237 -16.04 10.61 -5.31
CA HIS A 237 -15.43 10.52 -6.64
C HIS A 237 -15.39 9.08 -7.16
N MET A 238 -15.02 8.13 -6.32
CA MET A 238 -15.00 6.71 -6.70
C MET A 238 -16.41 6.19 -7.02
N GLU A 239 -17.38 6.50 -6.19
CA GLU A 239 -18.76 6.04 -6.39
C GLU A 239 -19.38 6.62 -7.66
N GLU A 240 -19.10 7.87 -7.97
CA GLU A 240 -19.66 8.56 -9.14
C GLU A 240 -18.96 8.18 -10.45
N ASN A 241 -17.66 7.96 -10.43
CA ASN A 241 -16.88 7.86 -11.66
C ASN A 241 -16.36 6.46 -11.97
N ILE A 242 -16.17 5.62 -10.95
CA ILE A 242 -15.54 4.30 -11.14
C ILE A 242 -16.29 3.16 -10.47
N GLN A 243 -17.49 3.42 -9.97
CA GLN A 243 -18.38 2.43 -9.35
C GLN A 243 -17.73 1.65 -8.18
N GLY A 244 -16.70 2.22 -7.59
CA GLY A 244 -16.01 1.67 -6.44
C GLY A 244 -16.29 2.47 -5.17
N SER A 245 -16.05 1.89 -4.01
CA SER A 245 -16.18 2.58 -2.74
C SER A 245 -15.38 1.92 -1.64
N PHE A 246 -15.33 2.56 -0.50
CA PHE A 246 -14.72 2.07 0.73
C PHE A 246 -15.41 2.70 1.93
N SER A 247 -15.07 2.24 3.11
CA SER A 247 -15.53 2.84 4.36
C SER A 247 -14.37 3.10 5.31
N VAL A 248 -14.65 3.88 6.35
CA VAL A 248 -13.75 4.09 7.49
C VAL A 248 -14.50 3.61 8.73
N SER A 249 -13.90 2.68 9.47
CA SER A 249 -14.55 2.07 10.62
C SER A 249 -13.61 1.93 11.81
N ASN A 250 -14.10 2.27 13.00
CA ASN A 250 -13.43 1.99 14.27
C ASN A 250 -13.12 0.51 14.44
N ASP A 251 -14.03 -0.35 13.96
CA ASP A 251 -13.94 -1.80 14.15
C ASP A 251 -12.87 -2.44 13.25
N SER A 252 -12.26 -1.66 12.38
CA SER A 252 -11.26 -2.13 11.41
C SER A 252 -9.87 -1.55 11.65
N VAL A 253 -9.65 -0.89 12.78
CA VAL A 253 -8.33 -0.37 13.17
C VAL A 253 -7.51 -1.48 13.81
N TRP A 254 -6.35 -1.75 13.23
CA TRP A 254 -5.38 -2.69 13.75
C TRP A 254 -4.36 -1.95 14.60
N LYS A 255 -4.23 -2.32 15.85
CA LYS A 255 -3.32 -1.63 16.76
C LYS A 255 -1.88 -2.01 16.52
N VAL A 256 -1.03 -0.99 16.38
CA VAL A 256 0.41 -1.19 16.39
C VAL A 256 0.84 -1.50 17.82
N VAL A 257 1.60 -2.57 17.97
CA VAL A 257 2.13 -3.01 19.26
C VAL A 257 3.60 -2.64 19.31
N LYS A 258 4.01 -1.92 20.33
CA LYS A 258 5.41 -1.59 20.52
C LYS A 258 6.22 -2.88 20.73
N GLY A 259 7.31 -3.01 19.99
CA GLY A 259 8.26 -4.10 20.19
C GLY A 259 8.85 -4.05 21.61
N THR A 260 8.98 -5.22 22.22
CA THR A 260 9.75 -5.40 23.44
C THR A 260 11.24 -5.37 23.12
#